data_3a533a72af4c58ce4c9ae4d765a381cd
#
_entry.id   3a533a72af4c58ce4c9ae4d765a381cd
#
_cell.length_a   1.000
_cell.length_b   1.000
_cell.length_c   1.000
_cell.angle_alpha   90.00
_cell.angle_beta   90.00
_cell.angle_gamma   90.00
#
_symmetry.space_group_name_H-M   'P 1'
#
loop_
_entity.id
_entity.type
_entity.pdbx_description
1 polymer ?
#
loop_
_entity_poly.entity_id
_entity_poly.type
_entity_poly.pdbx_seq_one_letter_code
_entity_poly.pdbx_strand_id
1 'polypeptide(L)'
;MVGKIKGTGSYRPVQVWDNDKLSHMMDTSDEWIRGRTGIGQRHIASRGETVAYMAARAAEEALSDAGMRPEEIDLLLVSTMSSERIMPCAACEVQKLIGAVNAACFDLNGACTGFLLALNTAQAYLGQQIYRRALVIGSETLSHLTNWKDRSTCVLFGDGAGAVVLEAEENAVYTQAVHSI
;
A
#
# COMPACT_ATOMS: atom_id res chain seq x y z
N MET A 1 -20.07 5.24 -15.10
CA MET A 1 -18.59 5.28 -15.20
C MET A 1 -17.98 4.33 -14.21
N VAL A 2 -16.80 3.81 -14.48
CA VAL A 2 -15.97 3.07 -13.54
C VAL A 2 -14.53 3.54 -13.66
N GLY A 3 -13.75 3.40 -12.58
CA GLY A 3 -12.34 3.74 -12.58
C GLY A 3 -11.53 2.68 -13.32
N LYS A 4 -10.84 3.08 -14.36
CA LYS A 4 -9.86 2.25 -15.07
C LYS A 4 -8.47 2.55 -14.54
N ILE A 5 -7.66 1.52 -14.31
CA ILE A 5 -6.25 1.68 -13.93
C ILE A 5 -5.50 2.32 -15.09
N LYS A 6 -4.87 3.45 -14.82
CA LYS A 6 -4.08 4.24 -15.80
C LYS A 6 -2.57 4.12 -15.55
N GLY A 7 -2.20 3.85 -14.32
CA GLY A 7 -0.81 3.66 -13.93
C GLY A 7 -0.68 2.92 -12.61
N THR A 8 0.47 2.30 -12.42
CA THR A 8 0.83 1.52 -11.24
C THR A 8 2.21 1.94 -10.74
N GLY A 9 2.44 1.79 -9.45
CA GLY A 9 3.74 2.06 -8.85
C GLY A 9 3.96 1.26 -7.59
N SER A 10 5.21 1.13 -7.20
CA SER A 10 5.61 0.37 -6.02
C SER A 10 6.83 0.97 -5.34
N TYR A 11 6.97 0.68 -4.05
CA TYR A 11 8.19 0.96 -3.31
C TYR A 11 8.54 -0.20 -2.40
N ARG A 12 9.81 -0.56 -2.40
CA ARG A 12 10.37 -1.57 -1.50
C ARG A 12 11.56 -0.97 -0.76
N PRO A 13 11.64 -1.07 0.56
CA PRO A 13 12.81 -0.66 1.33
C PRO A 13 14.09 -1.29 0.79
N VAL A 14 15.20 -0.56 0.91
CA VAL A 14 16.51 -1.04 0.38
C VAL A 14 17.05 -2.21 1.19
N GLN A 15 16.78 -2.24 2.51
CA GLN A 15 17.28 -3.29 3.39
C GLN A 15 16.54 -4.61 3.13
N VAL A 16 17.29 -5.66 2.82
CA VAL A 16 16.78 -7.01 2.61
C VAL A 16 17.24 -7.93 3.73
N TRP A 17 16.31 -8.69 4.29
CA TRP A 17 16.60 -9.79 5.21
C TRP A 17 16.21 -11.11 4.55
N ASP A 18 17.19 -11.97 4.34
CA ASP A 18 16.99 -13.35 3.92
C ASP A 18 16.64 -14.26 5.12
N ASN A 19 16.38 -15.52 4.82
CA ASN A 19 16.03 -16.48 5.85
C ASN A 19 17.25 -16.88 6.72
N ASP A 20 18.46 -16.81 6.16
CA ASP A 20 19.69 -17.06 6.92
C ASP A 20 19.87 -16.02 8.02
N LYS A 21 19.60 -14.75 7.72
CA LYS A 21 19.60 -13.69 8.75
C LYS A 21 18.61 -13.99 9.87
N LEU A 22 17.41 -14.49 9.56
CA LEU A 22 16.43 -14.87 10.58
C LEU A 22 16.89 -16.08 11.41
N SER A 23 17.59 -17.03 10.82
CA SER A 23 18.13 -18.19 11.53
C SER A 23 19.17 -17.82 12.61
N HIS A 24 19.83 -16.67 12.46
CA HIS A 24 20.72 -16.13 13.51
C HIS A 24 19.96 -15.43 14.64
N MET A 25 18.69 -15.14 14.47
CA MET A 25 17.86 -14.43 15.46
C MET A 25 16.93 -15.37 16.24
N MET A 26 16.60 -16.52 15.64
CA MET A 26 15.64 -17.49 16.20
C MET A 26 15.88 -18.90 15.66
N ASP A 27 15.31 -19.90 16.34
CA ASP A 27 15.37 -21.30 15.90
C ASP A 27 14.51 -21.56 14.66
N THR A 28 15.07 -21.31 13.45
CA THR A 28 14.45 -21.52 12.15
C THR A 28 15.49 -21.84 11.09
N SER A 29 15.06 -22.14 9.86
CA SER A 29 15.93 -22.36 8.70
C SER A 29 15.28 -21.87 7.40
N ASP A 30 16.08 -21.65 6.35
CA ASP A 30 15.56 -21.33 5.02
C ASP A 30 14.60 -22.42 4.51
N GLU A 31 14.95 -23.68 4.66
CA GLU A 31 14.11 -24.82 4.27
C GLU A 31 12.76 -24.79 5.00
N TRP A 32 12.77 -24.54 6.32
CA TRP A 32 11.56 -24.49 7.13
C TRP A 32 10.64 -23.34 6.71
N ILE A 33 11.20 -22.15 6.47
CA ILE A 33 10.43 -20.96 6.07
C ILE A 33 9.86 -21.13 4.66
N ARG A 34 10.69 -21.51 3.68
CA ARG A 34 10.26 -21.71 2.29
C ARG A 34 9.22 -22.81 2.16
N GLY A 35 9.41 -23.92 2.86
CA GLY A 35 8.47 -25.05 2.82
C GLY A 35 7.06 -24.68 3.28
N ARG A 36 6.91 -23.66 4.14
CA ARG A 36 5.63 -23.22 4.69
C ARG A 36 5.06 -21.97 4.03
N THR A 37 5.91 -21.09 3.52
CA THR A 37 5.50 -19.74 3.09
C THR A 37 5.90 -19.42 1.66
N GLY A 38 6.87 -20.12 1.11
CA GLY A 38 7.50 -19.76 -0.17
C GLY A 38 8.46 -18.57 -0.07
N ILE A 39 8.56 -17.91 1.09
CA ILE A 39 9.31 -16.64 1.26
C ILE A 39 10.81 -16.95 1.41
N GLY A 40 11.63 -16.36 0.52
CA GLY A 40 13.09 -16.44 0.61
C GLY A 40 13.72 -15.23 1.29
N GLN A 41 13.09 -14.07 1.14
CA GLN A 41 13.57 -12.80 1.69
C GLN A 41 12.42 -11.82 1.88
N ARG A 42 12.65 -10.77 2.68
CA ARG A 42 11.72 -9.66 2.90
C ARG A 42 12.48 -8.34 2.95
N HIS A 43 11.79 -7.27 2.54
CA HIS A 43 12.29 -5.92 2.68
C HIS A 43 11.88 -5.37 4.04
N ILE A 44 12.78 -4.68 4.71
CA ILE A 44 12.58 -4.11 6.05
C ILE A 44 12.87 -2.62 6.00
N ALA A 45 11.89 -1.82 6.43
CA ALA A 45 12.00 -0.38 6.45
C ALA A 45 13.10 0.09 7.40
N SER A 46 13.95 0.98 6.89
CA SER A 46 14.98 1.67 7.65
C SER A 46 14.39 2.91 8.34
N ARG A 47 15.15 3.51 9.25
CA ARG A 47 14.73 4.75 9.90
C ARG A 47 14.43 5.83 8.85
N GLY A 48 13.18 6.31 8.83
CA GLY A 48 12.71 7.33 7.88
C GLY A 48 11.93 6.78 6.69
N GLU A 49 11.97 5.47 6.44
CA GLU A 49 11.08 4.81 5.48
C GLU A 49 9.73 4.50 6.15
N THR A 50 8.98 5.57 6.46
CA THR A 50 7.65 5.50 7.09
C THR A 50 6.61 5.00 6.09
N VAL A 51 5.42 4.61 6.59
CA VAL A 51 4.25 4.29 5.75
C VAL A 51 4.01 5.40 4.73
N ALA A 52 3.97 6.66 5.18
CA ALA A 52 3.72 7.81 4.29
C ALA A 52 4.85 8.03 3.28
N TYR A 53 6.11 7.83 3.67
CA TYR A 53 7.24 7.94 2.75
C TYR A 53 7.16 6.89 1.64
N MET A 54 6.99 5.61 1.99
CA MET A 54 6.89 4.52 1.02
C MET A 54 5.67 4.69 0.10
N ALA A 55 4.53 5.07 0.68
CA ALA A 55 3.32 5.38 -0.06
C ALA A 55 3.52 6.51 -1.07
N ALA A 56 4.24 7.59 -0.68
CA ALA A 56 4.55 8.69 -1.58
C ALA A 56 5.44 8.25 -2.75
N ARG A 57 6.45 7.41 -2.50
CA ARG A 57 7.32 6.89 -3.58
C ARG A 57 6.54 6.01 -4.56
N ALA A 58 5.69 5.10 -4.07
CA ALA A 58 4.82 4.30 -4.91
C ALA A 58 3.82 5.17 -5.71
N ALA A 59 3.28 6.22 -5.07
CA ALA A 59 2.38 7.17 -5.70
C ALA A 59 3.05 7.95 -6.85
N GLU A 60 4.26 8.43 -6.65
CA GLU A 60 5.03 9.16 -7.67
C GLU A 60 5.30 8.27 -8.91
N GLU A 61 5.66 6.99 -8.70
CA GLU A 61 5.84 6.04 -9.79
C GLU A 61 4.50 5.80 -10.52
N ALA A 62 3.39 5.58 -9.79
CA ALA A 62 2.07 5.37 -10.38
C ALA A 62 1.58 6.58 -11.18
N LEU A 63 1.81 7.80 -10.71
CA LEU A 63 1.50 9.04 -11.41
C LEU A 63 2.33 9.20 -12.67
N SER A 64 3.62 8.89 -12.60
CA SER A 64 4.54 8.90 -13.75
C SER A 64 4.09 7.89 -14.82
N ASP A 65 3.73 6.66 -14.41
CA ASP A 65 3.23 5.61 -15.31
C ASP A 65 1.89 6.01 -15.96
N ALA A 66 1.03 6.70 -15.21
CA ALA A 66 -0.24 7.25 -15.73
C ALA A 66 -0.07 8.48 -16.62
N GLY A 67 1.10 9.13 -16.64
CA GLY A 67 1.32 10.42 -17.29
C GLY A 67 0.49 11.55 -16.68
N MET A 68 0.20 11.50 -15.37
CA MET A 68 -0.63 12.45 -14.64
C MET A 68 0.19 13.23 -13.61
N ARG A 69 -0.21 14.48 -13.40
CA ARG A 69 0.35 15.33 -12.34
C ARG A 69 -0.41 15.12 -11.03
N PRO A 70 0.22 15.29 -9.87
CA PRO A 70 -0.43 15.11 -8.57
C PRO A 70 -1.68 15.99 -8.38
N GLU A 71 -1.66 17.23 -8.90
CA GLU A 71 -2.77 18.19 -8.77
C GLU A 71 -4.03 17.76 -9.55
N GLU A 72 -3.91 16.77 -10.41
CA GLU A 72 -5.04 16.22 -11.17
C GLU A 72 -5.82 15.13 -10.41
N ILE A 73 -5.33 14.73 -9.24
CA ILE A 73 -5.99 13.73 -8.38
C ILE A 73 -7.03 14.40 -7.51
N ASP A 74 -8.24 13.86 -7.52
CA ASP A 74 -9.40 14.35 -6.77
C ASP A 74 -9.60 13.60 -5.45
N LEU A 75 -9.17 12.32 -5.40
CA LEU A 75 -9.31 11.42 -4.26
C LEU A 75 -8.01 10.66 -4.02
N LEU A 76 -7.51 10.67 -2.78
CA LEU A 76 -6.33 9.93 -2.36
C LEU A 76 -6.68 9.05 -1.17
N LEU A 77 -6.56 7.74 -1.33
CA LEU A 77 -6.84 6.75 -0.30
C LEU A 77 -5.57 5.98 0.05
N VAL A 78 -5.28 5.86 1.34
CA VAL A 78 -4.21 4.98 1.83
C VAL A 78 -4.82 3.87 2.67
N SER A 79 -4.56 2.63 2.29
CA SER A 79 -4.84 1.47 3.13
C SER A 79 -3.61 1.13 3.94
N THR A 80 -3.75 1.21 5.26
CA THR A 80 -2.68 0.88 6.21
C THR A 80 -3.23 0.51 7.58
N MET A 81 -2.53 -0.34 8.30
CA MET A 81 -2.73 -0.63 9.74
C MET A 81 -1.49 -0.32 10.58
N SER A 82 -0.40 0.12 9.95
CA SER A 82 0.91 0.34 10.60
C SER A 82 1.38 1.79 10.52
N SER A 83 0.44 2.74 10.29
CA SER A 83 0.78 4.16 10.29
C SER A 83 1.40 4.58 11.63
N GLU A 84 2.47 5.36 11.58
CA GLU A 84 3.18 5.88 12.74
C GLU A 84 2.36 6.89 13.53
N ARG A 85 1.30 7.44 12.92
CA ARG A 85 0.44 8.48 13.51
C ARG A 85 -1.03 8.23 13.19
N ILE A 86 -1.87 8.60 14.13
CA ILE A 86 -3.32 8.64 13.92
C ILE A 86 -3.71 9.96 13.23
N MET A 87 -3.00 11.06 13.57
CA MET A 87 -3.28 12.41 13.05
C MET A 87 -1.99 13.20 12.86
N PRO A 88 -1.75 13.83 11.69
CA PRO A 88 -2.56 13.65 10.47
C PRO A 88 -2.53 12.20 10.00
N CYS A 89 -3.56 11.75 9.27
CA CYS A 89 -3.58 10.40 8.69
C CYS A 89 -2.54 10.24 7.58
N ALA A 90 -2.15 9.00 7.26
CA ALA A 90 -1.10 8.74 6.27
C ALA A 90 -1.44 9.34 4.89
N ALA A 91 -2.70 9.30 4.48
CA ALA A 91 -3.15 9.90 3.23
C ALA A 91 -2.89 11.42 3.17
N CYS A 92 -3.10 12.14 4.29
CA CYS A 92 -2.79 13.58 4.37
C CYS A 92 -1.28 13.85 4.31
N GLU A 93 -0.47 13.00 4.91
CA GLU A 93 0.99 13.12 4.81
C GLU A 93 1.47 12.86 3.37
N VAL A 94 0.95 11.82 2.71
CA VAL A 94 1.23 11.51 1.30
C VAL A 94 0.80 12.66 0.39
N GLN A 95 -0.42 13.18 0.57
CA GLN A 95 -0.93 14.33 -0.18
C GLN A 95 0.05 15.50 -0.17
N LYS A 96 0.56 15.82 1.03
CA LYS A 96 1.56 16.89 1.21
C LYS A 96 2.88 16.57 0.52
N LEU A 97 3.36 15.31 0.64
CA LEU A 97 4.65 14.89 0.10
C LEU A 97 4.68 14.93 -1.43
N ILE A 98 3.60 14.50 -2.10
CA ILE A 98 3.53 14.46 -3.56
C ILE A 98 2.93 15.73 -4.19
N GLY A 99 2.35 16.63 -3.39
CA GLY A 99 1.73 17.85 -3.89
C GLY A 99 0.31 17.68 -4.49
N ALA A 100 -0.45 16.66 -4.09
CA ALA A 100 -1.81 16.40 -4.57
C ALA A 100 -2.83 17.33 -3.89
N VAL A 101 -2.65 18.63 -4.04
CA VAL A 101 -3.32 19.70 -3.27
C VAL A 101 -4.85 19.74 -3.45
N ASN A 102 -5.37 19.16 -4.52
CA ASN A 102 -6.80 19.14 -4.82
C ASN A 102 -7.53 17.90 -4.30
N ALA A 103 -6.79 16.88 -3.82
CA ALA A 103 -7.37 15.62 -3.44
C ALA A 103 -8.07 15.67 -2.07
N ALA A 104 -9.29 15.13 -1.99
CA ALA A 104 -9.82 14.66 -0.71
C ALA A 104 -9.04 13.42 -0.27
N CYS A 105 -8.60 13.34 0.99
CA CYS A 105 -7.75 12.25 1.42
C CYS A 105 -8.16 11.68 2.78
N PHE A 106 -8.10 10.35 2.90
CA PHE A 106 -8.33 9.63 4.15
C PHE A 106 -7.73 8.22 4.10
N ASP A 107 -7.51 7.64 5.29
CA ASP A 107 -7.04 6.28 5.45
C ASP A 107 -8.19 5.28 5.56
N LEU A 108 -7.91 4.06 5.14
CA LEU A 108 -8.74 2.88 5.36
C LEU A 108 -7.93 1.81 6.08
N ASN A 109 -8.52 1.18 7.07
CA ASN A 109 -7.92 0.03 7.74
C ASN A 109 -8.77 -1.22 7.49
N GLY A 110 -8.26 -2.12 6.69
CA GLY A 110 -8.85 -3.42 6.36
C GLY A 110 -7.81 -4.54 6.34
N ALA A 111 -6.66 -4.30 6.98
CA ALA A 111 -5.53 -5.22 7.00
C ALA A 111 -5.22 -5.78 5.58
N CYS A 112 -5.05 -7.09 5.43
CA CYS A 112 -4.67 -7.72 4.15
C CYS A 112 -5.66 -7.47 3.01
N THR A 113 -6.94 -7.21 3.30
CA THR A 113 -7.96 -6.86 2.29
C THR A 113 -8.11 -5.36 2.08
N GLY A 114 -7.40 -4.55 2.86
CA GLY A 114 -7.56 -3.10 2.91
C GLY A 114 -7.38 -2.42 1.57
N PHE A 115 -6.39 -2.83 0.76
CA PHE A 115 -6.21 -2.28 -0.58
C PHE A 115 -7.43 -2.52 -1.48
N LEU A 116 -8.00 -3.72 -1.47
CA LEU A 116 -9.21 -4.02 -2.25
C LEU A 116 -10.41 -3.21 -1.75
N LEU A 117 -10.55 -3.01 -0.44
CA LEU A 117 -11.61 -2.17 0.13
C LEU A 117 -11.42 -0.70 -0.29
N ALA A 118 -10.19 -0.19 -0.28
CA ALA A 118 -9.88 1.15 -0.74
C ALA A 118 -10.16 1.32 -2.25
N LEU A 119 -9.79 0.30 -3.06
CA LEU A 119 -10.08 0.27 -4.49
C LEU A 119 -11.61 0.30 -4.74
N ASN A 120 -12.38 -0.51 -4.02
CA ASN A 120 -13.84 -0.53 -4.12
C ASN A 120 -14.47 0.80 -3.69
N THR A 121 -13.92 1.41 -2.65
CA THR A 121 -14.35 2.75 -2.19
C THR A 121 -14.11 3.80 -3.27
N ALA A 122 -12.92 3.80 -3.88
CA ALA A 122 -12.63 4.69 -5.00
C ALA A 122 -13.59 4.45 -6.18
N GLN A 123 -13.84 3.18 -6.54
CA GLN A 123 -14.78 2.82 -7.59
C GLN A 123 -16.20 3.35 -7.32
N ALA A 124 -16.66 3.31 -6.07
CA ALA A 124 -17.96 3.86 -5.70
C ALA A 124 -18.04 5.37 -5.92
N TYR A 125 -17.01 6.12 -5.53
CA TYR A 125 -16.94 7.56 -5.75
C TYR A 125 -16.87 7.92 -7.24
N LEU A 126 -16.06 7.21 -8.01
CA LEU A 126 -15.92 7.41 -9.45
C LEU A 126 -17.21 7.03 -10.19
N GLY A 127 -17.85 5.93 -9.79
CA GLY A 127 -19.12 5.49 -10.35
C GLY A 127 -20.26 6.47 -10.15
N GLN A 128 -20.31 7.14 -9.00
CA GLN A 128 -21.26 8.22 -8.69
C GLN A 128 -20.84 9.59 -9.25
N GLN A 129 -19.72 9.66 -9.97
CA GLN A 129 -19.19 10.89 -10.56
C GLN A 129 -18.89 12.01 -9.54
N ILE A 130 -18.63 11.64 -8.28
CA ILE A 130 -18.23 12.60 -7.23
C ILE A 130 -16.79 13.05 -7.48
N TYR A 131 -15.94 12.12 -7.88
CA TYR A 131 -14.56 12.35 -8.29
C TYR A 131 -14.30 11.73 -9.65
N ARG A 132 -13.31 12.23 -10.37
CA ARG A 132 -12.92 11.72 -11.68
C ARG A 132 -11.64 10.89 -11.64
N ARG A 133 -10.69 11.27 -10.78
CA ARG A 133 -9.39 10.61 -10.67
C ARG A 133 -9.09 10.28 -9.23
N ALA A 134 -8.70 9.03 -8.99
CA ALA A 134 -8.35 8.55 -7.67
C ALA A 134 -6.96 7.92 -7.67
N LEU A 135 -6.22 8.14 -6.58
CA LEU A 135 -4.97 7.47 -6.25
C LEU A 135 -5.24 6.56 -5.05
N VAL A 136 -5.06 5.26 -5.23
CA VAL A 136 -5.27 4.24 -4.20
C VAL A 136 -3.95 3.58 -3.87
N ILE A 137 -3.58 3.57 -2.60
CA ILE A 137 -2.29 3.12 -2.12
C ILE A 137 -2.48 2.12 -0.99
N GLY A 138 -1.71 1.02 -1.02
CA GLY A 138 -1.49 0.17 0.14
C GLY A 138 -0.05 0.34 0.60
N SER A 139 0.17 0.60 1.89
CA SER A 139 1.52 0.77 2.43
C SER A 139 1.59 0.27 3.87
N GLU A 140 2.62 -0.52 4.16
CA GLU A 140 2.78 -1.11 5.50
C GLU A 140 4.25 -1.15 5.95
N THR A 141 4.46 -0.90 7.25
CA THR A 141 5.70 -1.14 7.98
C THR A 141 5.46 -2.22 9.05
N LEU A 142 5.04 -3.41 8.62
CA LEU A 142 4.69 -4.49 9.55
C LEU A 142 5.88 -4.98 10.38
N SER A 143 7.10 -4.76 9.91
CA SER A 143 8.31 -5.07 10.66
C SER A 143 8.38 -4.35 12.02
N HIS A 144 7.78 -3.16 12.14
CA HIS A 144 7.73 -2.38 13.38
C HIS A 144 6.73 -2.95 14.40
N LEU A 145 5.71 -3.67 13.95
CA LEU A 145 4.69 -4.31 14.78
C LEU A 145 5.01 -5.77 15.09
N THR A 146 5.96 -6.36 14.35
CA THR A 146 6.29 -7.79 14.43
C THR A 146 7.04 -8.10 15.71
N ASN A 147 6.57 -9.11 16.44
CA ASN A 147 7.35 -9.72 17.52
C ASN A 147 8.40 -10.65 16.94
N TRP A 148 9.63 -10.18 16.79
CA TRP A 148 10.75 -10.93 16.21
C TRP A 148 11.21 -12.16 17.05
N LYS A 149 10.60 -12.39 18.23
CA LYS A 149 10.82 -13.60 19.03
C LYS A 149 9.78 -14.69 18.77
N ASP A 150 8.72 -14.37 18.04
CA ASP A 150 7.67 -15.31 17.68
C ASP A 150 7.87 -15.81 16.25
N ARG A 151 8.56 -16.94 16.09
CA ARG A 151 8.83 -17.53 14.78
C ARG A 151 7.58 -17.97 14.01
N SER A 152 6.42 -18.11 14.68
CA SER A 152 5.18 -18.52 14.02
C SER A 152 4.61 -17.41 13.12
N THR A 153 4.94 -16.17 13.39
CA THR A 153 4.41 -14.98 12.69
C THR A 153 5.51 -14.14 12.02
N CYS A 154 6.65 -13.93 12.66
CA CYS A 154 7.67 -12.98 12.18
C CYS A 154 8.27 -13.34 10.81
N VAL A 155 8.24 -14.61 10.43
CA VAL A 155 8.75 -15.08 9.12
C VAL A 155 7.87 -14.66 7.93
N LEU A 156 6.64 -14.20 8.19
CA LEU A 156 5.65 -13.85 7.18
C LEU A 156 5.73 -12.39 6.71
N PHE A 157 6.22 -11.49 7.55
CA PHE A 157 6.05 -10.06 7.34
C PHE A 157 7.29 -9.38 6.78
N GLY A 158 7.02 -8.32 6.02
CA GLY A 158 7.95 -7.36 5.48
C GLY A 158 7.25 -6.04 5.22
N ASP A 159 7.96 -5.09 4.63
CA ASP A 159 7.51 -3.72 4.44
C ASP A 159 7.51 -3.35 2.96
N GLY A 160 6.62 -2.44 2.58
CA GLY A 160 6.52 -1.96 1.22
C GLY A 160 5.24 -1.18 0.94
N ALA A 161 5.15 -0.64 -0.26
CA ALA A 161 3.98 0.07 -0.74
C ALA A 161 3.69 -0.26 -2.20
N GLY A 162 2.41 -0.22 -2.56
CA GLY A 162 1.92 -0.28 -3.94
C GLY A 162 0.82 0.73 -4.17
N ALA A 163 0.77 1.31 -5.37
CA ALA A 163 -0.20 2.34 -5.72
C ALA A 163 -0.80 2.11 -7.11
N VAL A 164 -2.03 2.55 -7.30
CA VAL A 164 -2.69 2.62 -8.60
C VAL A 164 -3.36 3.97 -8.79
N VAL A 165 -3.27 4.50 -10.00
CA VAL A 165 -4.05 5.66 -10.44
C VAL A 165 -5.27 5.15 -11.20
N LEU A 166 -6.45 5.64 -10.82
CA LEU A 166 -7.73 5.35 -11.48
C LEU A 166 -8.26 6.62 -12.15
N GLU A 167 -8.78 6.48 -13.35
CA GLU A 167 -9.58 7.51 -14.01
C GLU A 167 -10.95 6.96 -14.41
N ALA A 168 -12.01 7.74 -14.14
CA ALA A 168 -13.37 7.38 -14.51
C ALA A 168 -13.53 7.35 -16.03
N GLU A 169 -13.93 6.21 -16.58
CA GLU A 169 -14.21 6.00 -18.00
C GLU A 169 -15.64 5.50 -18.22
N GLU A 170 -16.27 5.98 -19.31
CA GLU A 170 -17.49 5.38 -19.82
C GLU A 170 -17.14 4.03 -20.50
N ASN A 171 -18.05 3.08 -20.44
CA ASN A 171 -17.91 1.76 -21.08
C ASN A 171 -16.82 0.86 -20.53
N ALA A 172 -16.15 1.22 -19.43
CA ALA A 172 -15.32 0.28 -18.69
C ALA A 172 -16.19 -0.62 -17.80
N VAL A 173 -15.71 -1.83 -17.51
CA VAL A 173 -16.40 -2.81 -16.66
C VAL A 173 -15.59 -3.05 -15.40
N TYR A 174 -16.26 -3.02 -14.27
CA TYR A 174 -15.69 -3.40 -12.98
C TYR A 174 -16.65 -4.34 -12.25
N THR A 175 -16.14 -5.44 -11.79
CA THR A 175 -16.87 -6.38 -10.94
C THR A 175 -16.04 -6.67 -9.70
N GLN A 176 -16.71 -6.83 -8.58
CA GLN A 176 -16.04 -7.12 -7.31
C GLN A 176 -16.81 -8.21 -6.55
N ALA A 177 -16.06 -8.96 -5.75
CA ALA A 177 -16.61 -9.82 -4.71
C ALA A 177 -15.66 -9.76 -3.51
N VAL A 178 -16.09 -9.15 -2.43
CA VAL A 178 -15.32 -9.03 -1.18
C VAL A 178 -16.20 -9.52 -0.05
N HIS A 179 -15.68 -10.46 0.72
CA HIS A 179 -16.36 -11.02 1.91
C HIS A 179 -15.39 -10.93 3.08
N SER A 180 -15.92 -10.59 4.25
CA SER A 180 -15.20 -10.67 5.53
C SER A 180 -15.81 -11.81 6.35
N ILE A 181 -14.97 -12.62 6.98
CA ILE A 181 -15.33 -13.73 7.85
C ILE A 181 -14.86 -13.42 9.27
#